data_fce71d56d6c2eaf363a3910e38a464e3
#
_entry.id   fce71d56d6c2eaf363a3910e38a464e3
#
_cell.length_a   1.000
_cell.length_b   1.000
_cell.length_c   1.000
_cell.angle_alpha   90.00
_cell.angle_beta   90.00
_cell.angle_gamma   90.00
#
_symmetry.space_group_name_H-M   'P 1'
#
loop_
_entity.id
_entity.type
_entity.pdbx_description
1 polymer ?
#
loop_
_entity_poly.entity_id
_entity_poly.type
_entity_poly.pdbx_seq_one_letter_code
_entity_poly.pdbx_strand_id
1 'polypeptide(L)'
;MTIKNKYLLPRIDDLFDQLRGACVFSKIDLRSGYHQLRIRTSDIPKTAFTTRYGLYEFTVMSFGLTNAPAYFMYLMNHVFMEYLDKVMVVFIDDILVYSKNEEEHEEHLRLVLQKLREHQLYAKLSKCEFWLREVSFLGHIISNGGVAVDPKKVKDVLSWNPPMDVSEI
;
A
#
# COMPACT_ATOMS: atom_id res chain seq x y z
N MET A 1 21.03 -16.26 8.81
CA MET A 1 20.94 -15.38 7.61
C MET A 1 19.63 -15.65 6.90
N THR A 2 18.81 -14.63 6.69
CA THR A 2 17.45 -14.79 6.10
C THR A 2 17.55 -14.98 4.58
N ILE A 3 16.90 -16.01 4.05
CA ILE A 3 16.76 -16.17 2.60
C ILE A 3 15.77 -15.09 2.10
N LYS A 4 16.25 -14.23 1.20
CA LYS A 4 15.42 -13.16 0.64
C LYS A 4 14.36 -13.73 -0.28
N ASN A 5 13.11 -13.32 -0.07
CA ASN A 5 12.01 -13.61 -0.98
C ASN A 5 12.25 -12.87 -2.31
N LYS A 6 11.93 -13.53 -3.41
CA LYS A 6 12.09 -13.01 -4.79
C LYS A 6 10.77 -12.52 -5.38
N TYR A 7 9.72 -12.36 -4.58
CA TYR A 7 8.45 -11.80 -5.05
C TYR A 7 8.66 -10.38 -5.55
N LEU A 8 8.30 -10.15 -6.79
CA LEU A 8 8.48 -8.84 -7.44
C LEU A 8 7.42 -7.86 -6.97
N LEU A 9 7.86 -6.66 -6.62
CA LEU A 9 6.94 -5.54 -6.48
C LEU A 9 6.54 -5.03 -7.88
N PRO A 10 5.26 -4.64 -8.09
CA PRO A 10 4.83 -4.07 -9.35
C PRO A 10 5.59 -2.77 -9.63
N ARG A 11 5.83 -2.49 -10.90
CA ARG A 11 6.39 -1.20 -11.31
C ARG A 11 5.29 -0.14 -11.22
N ILE A 12 5.66 1.04 -10.76
CA ILE A 12 4.71 2.16 -10.59
C ILE A 12 4.09 2.55 -11.94
N ASP A 13 4.89 2.56 -13.00
CA ASP A 13 4.43 2.88 -14.36
C ASP A 13 3.35 1.90 -14.84
N ASP A 14 3.55 0.58 -14.58
CA ASP A 14 2.58 -0.46 -14.95
C ASP A 14 1.24 -0.28 -14.20
N LEU A 15 1.29 0.16 -12.93
CA LEU A 15 0.08 0.47 -12.15
C LEU A 15 -0.65 1.69 -12.72
N PHE A 16 0.07 2.73 -13.14
CA PHE A 16 -0.56 3.92 -13.73
C PHE A 16 -1.19 3.66 -15.09
N ASP A 17 -0.60 2.77 -15.89
CA ASP A 17 -1.18 2.40 -17.18
C ASP A 17 -2.58 1.76 -17.04
N GLN A 18 -2.81 1.03 -15.95
CA GLN A 18 -4.11 0.42 -15.65
C GLN A 18 -5.20 1.43 -15.30
N LEU A 19 -4.82 2.61 -14.78
CA LEU A 19 -5.74 3.65 -14.35
C LEU A 19 -6.24 4.54 -15.49
N ARG A 20 -5.78 4.30 -16.73
CA ARG A 20 -6.19 5.10 -17.88
C ARG A 20 -7.70 5.03 -18.14
N GLY A 21 -8.32 6.21 -18.26
CA GLY A 21 -9.75 6.34 -18.51
C GLY A 21 -10.64 6.13 -17.27
N ALA A 22 -10.05 5.99 -16.11
CA ALA A 22 -10.79 6.02 -14.85
C ALA A 22 -11.17 7.46 -14.49
N CYS A 23 -12.37 7.63 -13.92
CA CYS A 23 -12.94 8.93 -13.58
C CYS A 23 -13.34 9.04 -12.10
N VAL A 24 -13.47 7.91 -11.41
CA VAL A 24 -13.87 7.84 -9.99
C VAL A 24 -12.90 6.93 -9.27
N PHE A 25 -12.44 7.37 -8.10
CA PHE A 25 -11.42 6.70 -7.32
C PHE A 25 -11.81 6.58 -5.86
N SER A 26 -11.42 5.49 -5.21
CA SER A 26 -11.45 5.35 -3.76
C SER A 26 -10.14 4.76 -3.28
N LYS A 27 -9.49 5.45 -2.34
CA LYS A 27 -8.25 5.01 -1.72
C LYS A 27 -8.56 4.37 -0.37
N ILE A 28 -8.04 3.17 -0.14
CA ILE A 28 -8.18 2.44 1.12
C ILE A 28 -6.78 2.17 1.66
N ASP A 29 -6.51 2.68 2.87
CA ASP A 29 -5.26 2.45 3.61
C ASP A 29 -5.52 1.36 4.66
N LEU A 30 -4.72 0.30 4.67
CA LEU A 30 -4.87 -0.79 5.64
C LEU A 30 -4.27 -0.40 6.98
N ARG A 31 -5.03 -0.65 8.04
CA ARG A 31 -4.62 -0.34 9.41
C ARG A 31 -3.40 -1.18 9.82
N SER A 32 -2.21 -0.56 9.87
CA SER A 32 -0.97 -1.25 10.27
C SER A 32 -0.79 -2.57 9.50
N GLY A 33 -0.88 -2.51 8.16
CA GLY A 33 -1.05 -3.67 7.28
C GLY A 33 -0.22 -4.90 7.66
N TYR A 34 1.09 -4.73 7.89
CA TYR A 34 1.97 -5.84 8.29
C TYR A 34 1.55 -6.50 9.61
N HIS A 35 1.11 -5.74 10.61
CA HIS A 35 0.72 -6.26 11.91
C HIS A 35 -0.58 -7.10 11.88
N GLN A 36 -1.31 -7.08 10.77
CA GLN A 36 -2.49 -7.94 10.60
C GLN A 36 -2.11 -9.39 10.26
N LEU A 37 -0.84 -9.65 9.95
CA LEU A 37 -0.36 -10.96 9.56
C LEU A 37 0.38 -11.64 10.71
N ARG A 38 -0.05 -12.86 11.04
CA ARG A 38 0.59 -13.66 12.07
C ARG A 38 1.86 -14.34 11.53
N ILE A 39 2.89 -14.34 12.35
CA ILE A 39 4.11 -15.12 12.09
C ILE A 39 3.84 -16.58 12.41
N ARG A 40 4.39 -17.49 11.59
CA ARG A 40 4.38 -18.92 11.90
C ARG A 40 5.00 -19.18 13.26
N THR A 41 4.39 -20.02 14.08
CA THR A 41 4.88 -20.33 15.43
C THR A 41 6.37 -20.74 15.44
N SER A 42 6.80 -21.54 14.45
CA SER A 42 8.21 -21.97 14.30
C SER A 42 9.17 -20.83 13.94
N ASP A 43 8.67 -19.69 13.48
CA ASP A 43 9.47 -18.54 13.04
C ASP A 43 9.47 -17.39 14.06
N ILE A 44 8.58 -17.43 15.06
CA ILE A 44 8.51 -16.42 16.14
C ILE A 44 9.87 -16.24 16.83
N PRO A 45 10.59 -17.29 17.24
CA PRO A 45 11.90 -17.12 17.90
C PRO A 45 12.95 -16.45 17.02
N LYS A 46 12.82 -16.49 15.69
CA LYS A 46 13.74 -15.83 14.76
C LYS A 46 13.56 -14.30 14.75
N THR A 47 12.49 -13.80 15.34
CA THR A 47 12.20 -12.36 15.45
C THR A 47 12.66 -11.76 16.77
N ALA A 48 13.34 -12.54 17.61
CA ALA A 48 13.75 -12.14 18.94
C ALA A 48 14.66 -10.89 18.92
N PHE A 49 14.38 -9.98 19.82
CA PHE A 49 15.19 -8.78 20.07
C PHE A 49 15.33 -8.51 21.57
N THR A 50 16.49 -7.97 21.92
CA THR A 50 16.82 -7.68 23.32
C THR A 50 16.64 -6.19 23.61
N THR A 51 16.05 -5.91 24.76
CA THR A 51 15.95 -4.58 25.34
C THR A 51 16.55 -4.59 26.75
N ARG A 52 16.69 -3.43 27.38
CA ARG A 52 17.11 -3.34 28.79
C ARG A 52 16.14 -4.04 29.77
N TYR A 53 14.92 -4.37 29.33
CA TYR A 53 13.89 -5.00 30.15
C TYR A 53 13.72 -6.49 29.87
N GLY A 54 14.45 -7.05 28.90
CA GLY A 54 14.40 -8.47 28.58
C GLY A 54 14.39 -8.78 27.10
N LEU A 55 14.18 -10.06 26.80
CA LEU A 55 14.04 -10.60 25.44
C LEU A 55 12.58 -10.63 25.04
N TYR A 56 12.28 -10.15 23.84
CA TYR A 56 10.94 -10.12 23.27
C TYR A 56 10.95 -10.72 21.87
N GLU A 57 9.78 -11.19 21.43
CA GLU A 57 9.56 -11.78 20.12
C GLU A 57 8.30 -11.19 19.49
N PHE A 58 8.24 -11.14 18.15
CA PHE A 58 7.04 -10.72 17.43
C PHE A 58 6.15 -11.93 17.13
N THR A 59 4.87 -11.86 17.49
CA THR A 59 3.84 -12.83 17.07
C THR A 59 3.14 -12.45 15.78
N VAL A 60 3.30 -11.19 15.36
CA VAL A 60 2.78 -10.63 14.11
C VAL A 60 3.93 -10.05 13.29
N MET A 61 3.76 -9.98 11.98
CA MET A 61 4.76 -9.43 11.09
C MET A 61 4.98 -7.94 11.39
N SER A 62 6.23 -7.53 11.59
CA SER A 62 6.59 -6.16 11.91
C SER A 62 7.38 -5.50 10.78
N PHE A 63 7.46 -4.16 10.81
CA PHE A 63 8.39 -3.41 9.99
C PHE A 63 9.83 -3.86 10.27
N GLY A 64 10.68 -3.82 9.24
CA GLY A 64 12.09 -4.20 9.35
C GLY A 64 12.39 -5.69 9.12
N LEU A 65 11.38 -6.58 9.09
CA LEU A 65 11.59 -7.95 8.67
C LEU A 65 11.88 -8.01 7.15
N THR A 66 12.95 -8.69 6.78
CA THR A 66 13.48 -8.73 5.40
C THR A 66 12.42 -9.07 4.34
N ASN A 67 11.54 -10.02 4.64
CA ASN A 67 10.56 -10.53 3.68
C ASN A 67 9.15 -9.95 3.87
N ALA A 68 8.95 -9.01 4.80
CA ALA A 68 7.63 -8.48 5.10
C ALA A 68 6.95 -7.83 3.87
N PRO A 69 7.59 -6.93 3.12
CA PRO A 69 6.96 -6.32 1.95
C PRO A 69 6.57 -7.36 0.89
N ALA A 70 7.48 -8.29 0.59
CA ALA A 70 7.26 -9.32 -0.41
C ALA A 70 6.12 -10.28 -0.05
N TYR A 71 6.04 -10.69 1.22
CA TYR A 71 4.97 -11.56 1.70
C TYR A 71 3.62 -10.84 1.74
N PHE A 72 3.62 -9.58 2.13
CA PHE A 72 2.41 -8.77 2.15
C PHE A 72 1.84 -8.57 0.75
N MET A 73 2.68 -8.21 -0.22
CA MET A 73 2.27 -8.10 -1.64
C MET A 73 1.76 -9.42 -2.19
N TYR A 74 2.44 -10.55 -1.88
CA TYR A 74 1.95 -11.86 -2.26
C TYR A 74 0.54 -12.13 -1.73
N LEU A 75 0.30 -11.84 -0.44
CA LEU A 75 -1.02 -12.00 0.16
C LEU A 75 -2.06 -11.13 -0.51
N MET A 76 -1.78 -9.84 -0.68
CA MET A 76 -2.72 -8.88 -1.29
C MET A 76 -3.08 -9.29 -2.72
N ASN A 77 -2.08 -9.68 -3.50
CA ASN A 77 -2.33 -10.16 -4.86
C ASN A 77 -3.13 -11.48 -4.88
N HIS A 78 -2.92 -12.36 -3.91
CA HIS A 78 -3.70 -13.59 -3.80
C HIS A 78 -5.16 -13.32 -3.39
N VAL A 79 -5.37 -12.45 -2.42
CA VAL A 79 -6.72 -12.07 -1.94
C VAL A 79 -7.53 -11.40 -3.03
N PHE A 80 -6.91 -10.52 -3.81
CA PHE A 80 -7.59 -9.69 -4.81
C PHE A 80 -7.35 -10.11 -6.26
N MET A 81 -6.82 -11.30 -6.51
CA MET A 81 -6.45 -11.79 -7.85
C MET A 81 -7.55 -11.62 -8.90
N GLU A 82 -8.81 -11.78 -8.52
CA GLU A 82 -9.96 -11.65 -9.42
C GLU A 82 -10.25 -10.20 -9.85
N TYR A 83 -9.80 -9.22 -9.05
CA TYR A 83 -10.12 -7.79 -9.19
C TYR A 83 -8.92 -6.96 -9.63
N LEU A 84 -7.70 -7.49 -9.48
CA LEU A 84 -6.48 -6.81 -9.93
C LEU A 84 -6.53 -6.53 -11.42
N ASP A 85 -6.01 -5.38 -11.82
CA ASP A 85 -5.90 -4.92 -13.19
C ASP A 85 -7.25 -4.67 -13.90
N LYS A 86 -8.37 -4.84 -13.17
CA LYS A 86 -9.73 -4.63 -13.70
C LYS A 86 -10.43 -3.49 -13.01
N VAL A 87 -10.44 -3.50 -11.67
CA VAL A 87 -11.19 -2.54 -10.85
C VAL A 87 -10.37 -1.94 -9.72
N MET A 88 -9.18 -2.47 -9.48
CA MET A 88 -8.29 -2.00 -8.42
C MET A 88 -6.83 -2.27 -8.71
N VAL A 89 -5.97 -1.47 -8.09
CA VAL A 89 -4.53 -1.72 -7.98
C VAL A 89 -4.13 -1.73 -6.51
N VAL A 90 -3.07 -2.48 -6.21
CA VAL A 90 -2.51 -2.61 -4.86
C VAL A 90 -1.01 -2.29 -4.90
N PHE A 91 -0.58 -1.46 -3.97
CA PHE A 91 0.84 -1.24 -3.72
C PHE A 91 1.10 -1.25 -2.22
N ILE A 92 1.64 -2.37 -1.73
CA ILE A 92 1.85 -2.65 -0.30
C ILE A 92 0.51 -2.54 0.44
N ASP A 93 0.34 -1.58 1.35
CA ASP A 93 -0.85 -1.35 2.18
C ASP A 93 -1.84 -0.33 1.59
N ASP A 94 -1.49 0.30 0.47
CA ASP A 94 -2.37 1.19 -0.29
C ASP A 94 -3.17 0.41 -1.35
N ILE A 95 -4.49 0.48 -1.27
CA ILE A 95 -5.43 -0.06 -2.26
C ILE A 95 -6.11 1.12 -2.96
N LEU A 96 -6.10 1.12 -4.29
CA LEU A 96 -6.83 2.09 -5.09
C LEU A 96 -7.87 1.38 -5.94
N VAL A 97 -9.14 1.63 -5.63
CA VAL A 97 -10.29 1.20 -6.44
C VAL A 97 -10.58 2.29 -7.47
N TYR A 98 -10.83 1.90 -8.71
CA TYR A 98 -11.08 2.84 -9.81
C TYR A 98 -12.19 2.37 -10.73
N SER A 99 -12.89 3.32 -11.37
CA SER A 99 -14.02 3.05 -12.25
C SER A 99 -14.21 4.18 -13.26
N LYS A 100 -14.98 3.92 -14.32
CA LYS A 100 -15.30 4.92 -15.34
C LYS A 100 -16.41 5.86 -14.92
N ASN A 101 -17.36 5.37 -14.12
CA ASN A 101 -18.53 6.11 -13.65
C ASN A 101 -18.87 5.74 -12.21
N GLU A 102 -19.84 6.42 -11.60
CA GLU A 102 -20.23 6.24 -10.21
C GLU A 102 -20.96 4.93 -9.96
N GLU A 103 -21.81 4.51 -10.89
CA GLU A 103 -22.58 3.27 -10.77
C GLU A 103 -21.66 2.04 -10.72
N GLU A 104 -20.69 1.97 -11.63
CA GLU A 104 -19.65 0.93 -11.60
C GLU A 104 -18.81 1.01 -10.32
N HIS A 105 -18.54 2.24 -9.84
CA HIS A 105 -17.71 2.45 -8.67
C HIS A 105 -18.34 1.92 -7.40
N GLU A 106 -19.65 2.08 -7.24
CA GLU A 106 -20.38 1.50 -6.11
C GLU A 106 -20.22 -0.01 -6.04
N GLU A 107 -20.36 -0.69 -7.17
CA GLU A 107 -20.20 -2.14 -7.23
C GLU A 107 -18.75 -2.58 -6.97
N HIS A 108 -17.78 -1.94 -7.62
CA HIS A 108 -16.37 -2.25 -7.43
C HIS A 108 -15.94 -2.05 -5.98
N LEU A 109 -16.32 -0.94 -5.38
CA LEU A 109 -16.02 -0.65 -3.98
C LEU A 109 -16.65 -1.67 -3.03
N ARG A 110 -17.92 -2.04 -3.26
CA ARG A 110 -18.60 -3.07 -2.47
C ARG A 110 -17.89 -4.42 -2.53
N LEU A 111 -17.46 -4.86 -3.72
CA LEU A 111 -16.73 -6.11 -3.91
C LEU A 111 -15.39 -6.10 -3.17
N VAL A 112 -14.64 -5.01 -3.26
CA VAL A 112 -13.33 -4.87 -2.57
C VAL A 112 -13.53 -4.86 -1.05
N LEU A 113 -14.50 -4.11 -0.53
CA LEU A 113 -14.79 -4.06 0.92
C LEU A 113 -15.29 -5.41 1.45
N GLN A 114 -16.10 -6.14 0.68
CA GLN A 114 -16.53 -7.48 1.02
C GLN A 114 -15.33 -8.43 1.12
N LYS A 115 -14.39 -8.37 0.16
CA LYS A 115 -13.20 -9.22 0.14
C LYS A 115 -12.28 -8.93 1.34
N LEU A 116 -12.11 -7.65 1.70
CA LEU A 116 -11.39 -7.27 2.91
C LEU A 116 -12.03 -7.90 4.16
N ARG A 117 -13.35 -7.85 4.27
CA ARG A 117 -14.10 -8.45 5.38
C ARG A 117 -13.95 -9.96 5.44
N GLU A 118 -14.06 -10.66 4.32
CA GLU A 118 -13.91 -12.12 4.20
C GLU A 118 -12.53 -12.59 4.68
N HIS A 119 -11.49 -11.82 4.36
CA HIS A 119 -10.11 -12.11 4.74
C HIS A 119 -9.67 -11.47 6.07
N GLN A 120 -10.62 -10.85 6.80
CA GLN A 120 -10.35 -10.17 8.08
C GLN A 120 -9.25 -9.10 7.99
N LEU A 121 -9.17 -8.41 6.85
CA LEU A 121 -8.29 -7.27 6.64
C LEU A 121 -9.01 -5.97 7.01
N TYR A 122 -8.39 -5.17 7.85
CA TYR A 122 -9.00 -3.97 8.43
C TYR A 122 -8.40 -2.70 7.83
N ALA A 123 -9.26 -1.83 7.35
CA ALA A 123 -8.88 -0.51 6.87
C ALA A 123 -8.85 0.53 8.01
N LYS A 124 -8.04 1.56 7.87
CA LYS A 124 -8.02 2.73 8.75
C LYS A 124 -8.88 3.83 8.14
N LEU A 125 -10.17 3.88 8.51
CA LEU A 125 -11.16 4.78 7.91
C LEU A 125 -10.71 6.24 7.84
N SER A 126 -10.00 6.74 8.86
CA SER A 126 -9.48 8.13 8.88
C SER A 126 -8.40 8.43 7.84
N LYS A 127 -7.90 7.42 7.13
CA LYS A 127 -6.94 7.55 6.03
C LYS A 127 -7.53 7.09 4.70
N CYS A 128 -8.77 6.59 4.71
CA CYS A 128 -9.46 6.22 3.49
C CYS A 128 -10.16 7.43 2.91
N GLU A 129 -10.15 7.51 1.59
CA GLU A 129 -10.80 8.56 0.81
C GLU A 129 -11.68 7.90 -0.24
N PHE A 130 -12.92 8.34 -0.36
CA PHE A 130 -13.91 7.69 -1.21
C PHE A 130 -14.51 8.66 -2.22
N TRP A 131 -14.92 8.16 -3.40
CA TRP A 131 -15.65 8.91 -4.43
C TRP A 131 -14.92 10.14 -4.95
N LEU A 132 -13.59 10.04 -5.09
CA LEU A 132 -12.76 11.13 -5.58
C LEU A 132 -12.77 11.19 -7.11
N ARG A 133 -12.71 12.41 -7.66
CA ARG A 133 -12.44 12.64 -9.09
C ARG A 133 -10.95 12.79 -9.39
N GLU A 134 -10.19 13.03 -8.36
CA GLU A 134 -8.74 13.15 -8.37
C GLU A 134 -8.17 12.55 -7.08
N VAL A 135 -7.11 11.77 -7.17
CA VAL A 135 -6.52 11.08 -6.01
C VAL A 135 -4.99 11.19 -6.01
N SER A 136 -4.41 11.40 -4.83
CA SER A 136 -2.96 11.28 -4.63
C SER A 136 -2.59 9.82 -4.35
N PHE A 137 -1.78 9.23 -5.24
CA PHE A 137 -1.34 7.84 -5.14
C PHE A 137 0.11 7.70 -5.58
N LEU A 138 0.95 7.09 -4.76
CA LEU A 138 2.38 6.87 -4.99
C LEU A 138 3.15 8.16 -5.40
N GLY A 139 2.74 9.31 -4.83
CA GLY A 139 3.37 10.60 -5.10
C GLY A 139 3.02 11.24 -6.42
N HIS A 140 1.92 10.80 -7.03
CA HIS A 140 1.34 11.39 -8.21
C HIS A 140 -0.12 11.74 -7.98
N ILE A 141 -0.63 12.70 -8.72
CA ILE A 141 -2.05 13.03 -8.80
C ILE A 141 -2.62 12.34 -10.02
N ILE A 142 -3.67 11.54 -9.79
CA ILE A 142 -4.35 10.77 -10.83
C ILE A 142 -5.76 11.31 -11.00
N SER A 143 -6.15 11.59 -12.23
CA SER A 143 -7.47 12.07 -12.62
C SER A 143 -7.85 11.55 -14.00
N ASN A 144 -9.06 11.86 -14.46
CA ASN A 144 -9.47 11.56 -15.84
C ASN A 144 -8.56 12.21 -16.89
N GLY A 145 -7.88 13.33 -16.56
CA GLY A 145 -6.92 14.01 -17.42
C GLY A 145 -5.55 13.32 -17.52
N GLY A 146 -5.32 12.27 -16.76
CA GLY A 146 -4.07 11.52 -16.73
C GLY A 146 -3.34 11.55 -15.38
N VAL A 147 -2.03 11.32 -15.41
CA VAL A 147 -1.16 11.25 -14.25
C VAL A 147 -0.20 12.44 -14.26
N ALA A 148 -0.13 13.16 -13.15
CA ALA A 148 0.79 14.28 -12.94
C ALA A 148 1.59 14.07 -11.65
N VAL A 149 2.79 14.65 -11.56
CA VAL A 149 3.56 14.62 -10.30
C VAL A 149 2.83 15.45 -9.23
N ASP A 150 2.80 14.96 -7.99
CA ASP A 150 2.19 15.69 -6.88
C ASP A 150 2.91 17.04 -6.65
N PRO A 151 2.18 18.17 -6.78
CA PRO A 151 2.77 19.51 -6.61
C PRO A 151 3.45 19.72 -5.25
N LYS A 152 3.00 19.00 -4.20
CA LYS A 152 3.63 19.06 -2.87
C LYS A 152 5.07 18.58 -2.94
N LYS A 153 5.34 17.46 -3.62
CA LYS A 153 6.71 16.95 -3.79
C LYS A 153 7.59 17.89 -4.58
N VAL A 154 7.04 18.50 -5.63
CA VAL A 154 7.78 19.50 -6.43
C VAL A 154 8.14 20.72 -5.55
N LYS A 155 7.20 21.20 -4.74
CA LYS A 155 7.43 22.32 -3.81
C LYS A 155 8.50 21.98 -2.78
N ASP A 156 8.49 20.78 -2.21
CA ASP A 156 9.48 20.34 -1.23
C ASP A 156 10.90 20.36 -1.82
N VAL A 157 11.05 19.90 -3.08
CA VAL A 157 12.35 19.97 -3.79
C VAL A 157 12.76 21.41 -4.11
N LEU A 158 11.84 22.26 -4.57
CA LEU A 158 12.13 23.65 -4.91
C LEU A 158 12.47 24.50 -3.66
N SER A 159 11.90 24.17 -2.50
CA SER A 159 12.18 24.85 -1.23
C SER A 159 13.38 24.27 -0.47
N TRP A 160 14.02 23.22 -0.99
CA TRP A 160 15.17 22.60 -0.35
C TRP A 160 16.38 23.52 -0.42
N ASN A 161 16.86 23.96 0.74
CA ASN A 161 18.12 24.66 0.82
C ASN A 161 19.27 23.67 0.72
N PRO A 162 20.23 23.87 -0.20
CA PRO A 162 21.41 23.00 -0.25
C PRO A 162 22.16 23.11 1.08
N PRO A 163 22.70 21.99 1.60
CA PRO A 163 23.48 22.01 2.83
C PRO A 163 24.68 22.93 2.67
N MET A 164 24.89 23.81 3.66
CA MET A 164 25.96 24.81 3.65
C MET A 164 27.24 24.31 4.33
N ASP A 165 27.14 23.26 5.15
CA ASP A 165 28.27 22.62 5.80
C ASP A 165 28.10 21.10 5.94
N VAL A 166 29.16 20.41 6.42
CA VAL A 166 29.18 18.94 6.56
C VAL A 166 28.23 18.41 7.64
N SER A 167 27.81 19.25 8.59
CA SER A 167 26.91 18.85 9.67
C SER A 167 25.43 18.87 9.24
N GLU A 168 25.13 19.47 8.10
CA GLU A 168 23.76 19.52 7.51
C GLU A 168 23.52 18.36 6.51
N ILE A 169 24.53 17.54 6.23
CA ILE A 169 24.46 16.35 5.39
C ILE A 169 24.16 15.12 6.25
#